data_6d496e410df4ea8b679a325c0dd2d7e0
#
_entry.id   6d496e410df4ea8b679a325c0dd2d7e0
#
_cell.length_a   1.000
_cell.length_b   1.000
_cell.length_c   1.000
_cell.angle_alpha   90.00
_cell.angle_beta   90.00
_cell.angle_gamma   90.00
#
_symmetry.space_group_name_H-M   'P 1'
#
loop_
_entity.id
_entity.type
_entity.pdbx_description
1 polymer ?
#
loop_
_entity_poly.entity_id
_entity_poly.type
_entity_poly.pdbx_seq_one_letter_code
_entity_poly.pdbx_strand_id
1 'polypeptide(L)'
;MTAAPRAKKSLGQHFLKDAKTSARIVDLLRIGPEDRVLEIGPGPGAITGIIHERGPAEFRLIEKDSYWAAHHAELERPAPAVQVLNADALAFPWESLEGPWKIISNLPYNVGSPLMWDIVSRTPDLTRAVFMVQKDRKSVV
;
A
#
# COMPACT_ATOMS: atom_id res chain seq x y z
N MET A 1 -14.76 -23.13 7.10
CA MET A 1 -14.48 -22.15 8.15
C MET A 1 -13.11 -21.53 7.91
N THR A 2 -13.10 -20.27 7.70
CA THR A 2 -11.84 -19.55 7.45
C THR A 2 -11.18 -19.16 8.76
N ALA A 3 -9.88 -19.39 8.85
CA ALA A 3 -9.12 -18.96 10.01
C ALA A 3 -9.11 -17.43 10.09
N ALA A 4 -9.05 -16.91 11.31
CA ALA A 4 -8.89 -15.48 11.49
C ALA A 4 -7.59 -15.00 10.82
N PRO A 5 -7.58 -13.79 10.26
CA PRO A 5 -6.36 -13.25 9.66
C PRO A 5 -5.21 -13.21 10.64
N ARG A 6 -4.04 -13.62 10.19
CA ARG A 6 -2.84 -13.60 11.00
C ARG A 6 -2.37 -12.17 11.21
N ALA A 7 -2.07 -11.83 12.45
CA ALA A 7 -1.40 -10.57 12.73
C ALA A 7 0.12 -10.79 12.64
N LYS A 8 0.76 -10.06 11.76
CA LYS A 8 2.22 -10.08 11.64
C LYS A 8 2.80 -8.87 12.36
N LYS A 9 3.20 -9.07 13.59
CA LYS A 9 3.70 -8.00 14.45
C LYS A 9 4.86 -7.22 13.83
N SER A 10 5.69 -7.89 13.02
CA SER A 10 6.85 -7.28 12.39
C SER A 10 6.52 -6.28 11.29
N LEU A 11 5.28 -6.21 10.83
CA LEU A 11 4.91 -5.38 9.69
C LEU A 11 4.31 -4.03 10.05
N GLY A 12 4.38 -3.63 11.31
CA GLY A 12 3.93 -2.31 11.72
C GLY A 12 2.44 -2.06 11.62
N GLN A 13 1.66 -3.10 11.52
CA GLN A 13 0.20 -2.99 11.32
C GLN A 13 -0.51 -2.25 12.44
N HIS A 14 0.05 -2.23 13.62
CA HIS A 14 -0.55 -1.57 14.76
C HIS A 14 -0.53 -0.04 14.69
N PHE A 15 0.22 0.56 13.77
CA PHE A 15 0.12 2.00 13.52
C PHE A 15 -1.25 2.42 13.03
N LEU A 16 -1.95 1.52 12.35
CA LEU A 16 -3.14 1.85 11.61
C LEU A 16 -4.41 1.39 12.30
N LYS A 17 -4.35 1.24 13.63
CA LYS A 17 -5.53 0.88 14.43
C LYS A 17 -6.55 2.02 14.51
N ASP A 18 -6.09 3.25 14.42
CA ASP A 18 -6.94 4.42 14.50
C ASP A 18 -7.43 4.81 13.12
N ALA A 19 -8.74 4.73 12.91
CA ALA A 19 -9.35 5.06 11.63
C ALA A 19 -9.13 6.52 11.22
N LYS A 20 -9.05 7.44 12.18
CA LYS A 20 -8.77 8.85 11.89
C LYS A 20 -7.37 9.04 11.37
N THR A 21 -6.40 8.34 11.96
CA THR A 21 -5.02 8.38 11.51
C THR A 21 -4.91 7.79 10.11
N SER A 22 -5.56 6.67 9.87
CA SER A 22 -5.58 6.04 8.55
C SER A 22 -6.16 6.97 7.49
N ALA A 23 -7.25 7.63 7.80
CA ALA A 23 -7.87 8.58 6.88
C ALA A 23 -6.95 9.76 6.56
N ARG A 24 -6.26 10.30 7.58
CA ARG A 24 -5.31 11.40 7.36
C ARG A 24 -4.15 11.00 6.45
N ILE A 25 -3.66 9.77 6.62
CA ILE A 25 -2.58 9.25 5.78
C ILE A 25 -3.05 9.14 4.34
N VAL A 26 -4.24 8.59 4.12
CA VAL A 26 -4.78 8.48 2.77
C VAL A 26 -5.03 9.87 2.16
N ASP A 27 -5.48 10.82 2.96
CA ASP A 27 -5.72 12.19 2.48
C ASP A 27 -4.46 12.85 1.94
N LEU A 28 -3.28 12.46 2.40
CA LEU A 28 -2.02 12.98 1.87
C LEU A 28 -1.82 12.63 0.40
N LEU A 29 -2.45 11.58 -0.09
CA LEU A 29 -2.39 11.22 -1.51
C LEU A 29 -3.21 12.17 -2.40
N ARG A 30 -4.17 12.88 -1.84
CA ARG A 30 -5.06 13.76 -2.59
C ARG A 30 -5.68 13.05 -3.79
N ILE A 31 -6.36 11.95 -3.51
CA ILE A 31 -6.93 11.09 -4.56
C ILE A 31 -8.10 11.79 -5.23
N GLY A 32 -8.03 11.90 -6.56
CA GLY A 32 -9.12 12.36 -7.40
C GLY A 32 -9.67 11.25 -8.28
N PRO A 33 -10.81 11.49 -8.96
CA PRO A 33 -11.48 10.45 -9.73
C PRO A 33 -10.72 10.00 -10.98
N GLU A 34 -9.68 10.72 -11.38
CA GLU A 34 -8.85 10.36 -12.53
C GLU A 34 -7.55 9.69 -12.12
N ASP A 35 -7.28 9.60 -10.82
CA ASP A 35 -6.00 9.11 -10.33
C ASP A 35 -5.90 7.60 -10.37
N ARG A 36 -4.70 7.12 -10.64
CA ARG A 36 -4.34 5.71 -10.51
C ARG A 36 -3.49 5.57 -9.27
N VAL A 37 -3.91 4.66 -8.39
CA VAL A 37 -3.29 4.48 -7.08
C VAL A 37 -2.75 3.06 -6.94
N LEU A 38 -1.52 2.97 -6.45
CA LEU A 38 -0.88 1.70 -6.12
C LEU A 38 -0.57 1.69 -4.63
N GLU A 39 -1.08 0.68 -3.93
CA GLU A 39 -0.77 0.46 -2.53
C GLU A 39 0.17 -0.73 -2.38
N ILE A 40 1.25 -0.55 -1.62
CA ILE A 40 2.22 -1.60 -1.35
C ILE A 40 2.03 -2.09 0.08
N GLY A 41 1.93 -3.41 0.23
CA GLY A 41 1.83 -4.04 1.54
C GLY A 41 0.54 -3.75 2.27
N PRO A 42 -0.63 -3.94 1.65
CA PRO A 42 -1.89 -3.65 2.32
C PRO A 42 -2.11 -4.46 3.59
N GLY A 43 -1.54 -5.66 3.70
CA GLY A 43 -1.78 -6.53 4.85
C GLY A 43 -3.26 -6.75 5.09
N PRO A 44 -3.74 -6.57 6.33
CA PRO A 44 -5.18 -6.73 6.60
C PRO A 44 -6.07 -5.65 5.98
N GLY A 45 -5.48 -4.62 5.38
CA GLY A 45 -6.26 -3.63 4.63
C GLY A 45 -6.66 -2.39 5.40
N ALA A 46 -5.85 -1.98 6.38
CA ALA A 46 -6.17 -0.83 7.24
C ALA A 46 -6.46 0.45 6.47
N ILE A 47 -5.75 0.68 5.36
CA ILE A 47 -5.99 1.86 4.53
C ILE A 47 -6.64 1.52 3.19
N THR A 48 -6.64 0.26 2.80
CA THR A 48 -7.13 -0.19 1.47
C THR A 48 -8.58 0.23 1.24
N GLY A 49 -9.45 -0.01 2.20
CA GLY A 49 -10.85 0.37 2.10
C GLY A 49 -11.04 1.88 1.97
N ILE A 50 -10.24 2.64 2.69
CA ILE A 50 -10.31 4.10 2.66
C ILE A 50 -9.88 4.63 1.28
N ILE A 51 -8.81 4.08 0.74
CA ILE A 51 -8.36 4.45 -0.61
C ILE A 51 -9.47 4.16 -1.62
N HIS A 52 -10.05 2.97 -1.52
CA HIS A 52 -11.13 2.57 -2.42
C HIS A 52 -12.33 3.53 -2.35
N GLU A 53 -12.69 3.97 -1.15
CA GLU A 53 -13.78 4.91 -0.93
C GLU A 53 -13.52 6.28 -1.52
N ARG A 54 -12.25 6.67 -1.68
CA ARG A 54 -11.89 7.94 -2.32
C ARG A 54 -12.13 7.94 -3.83
N GLY A 55 -12.44 6.79 -4.42
CA GLY A 55 -12.87 6.67 -5.80
C GLY A 55 -11.81 6.92 -6.86
N PRO A 56 -10.61 6.33 -6.76
CA PRO A 56 -9.63 6.47 -7.84
C PRO A 56 -10.13 5.81 -9.12
N ALA A 57 -9.59 6.22 -10.26
CA ALA A 57 -9.93 5.62 -11.55
C ALA A 57 -9.42 4.19 -11.64
N GLU A 58 -8.27 3.91 -11.03
CA GLU A 58 -7.66 2.59 -11.03
C GLU A 58 -6.99 2.37 -9.67
N PHE A 59 -7.11 1.15 -9.15
CA PHE A 59 -6.52 0.81 -7.86
C PHE A 59 -5.82 -0.54 -7.94
N ARG A 60 -4.54 -0.58 -7.62
CA ARG A 60 -3.73 -1.80 -7.61
C ARG A 60 -3.07 -1.99 -6.26
N LEU A 61 -2.90 -3.26 -5.88
CA LEU A 61 -2.19 -3.66 -4.67
C LEU A 61 -1.01 -4.53 -5.05
N ILE A 62 0.12 -4.31 -4.38
CA ILE A 62 1.25 -5.24 -4.41
C ILE A 62 1.41 -5.78 -3.00
N GLU A 63 1.26 -7.10 -2.84
CA GLU A 63 1.35 -7.76 -1.55
C GLU A 63 2.25 -8.99 -1.66
N LYS A 64 3.29 -9.02 -0.85
CA LYS A 64 4.25 -10.13 -0.83
C LYS A 64 3.70 -11.37 -0.15
N ASP A 65 2.89 -11.19 0.89
CA ASP A 65 2.31 -12.30 1.66
C ASP A 65 1.15 -12.91 0.87
N SER A 66 1.30 -14.18 0.50
CA SER A 66 0.27 -14.87 -0.31
C SER A 66 -1.08 -14.94 0.37
N TYR A 67 -1.10 -15.03 1.71
CA TYR A 67 -2.37 -15.04 2.44
C TYR A 67 -3.13 -13.73 2.23
N TRP A 68 -2.46 -12.60 2.44
CA TRP A 68 -3.11 -11.30 2.28
C TRP A 68 -3.41 -10.97 0.83
N ALA A 69 -2.54 -11.39 -0.10
CA ALA A 69 -2.80 -11.19 -1.52
C ALA A 69 -4.09 -11.91 -1.93
N ALA A 70 -4.26 -13.17 -1.50
CA ALA A 70 -5.47 -13.93 -1.77
C ALA A 70 -6.70 -13.31 -1.10
N HIS A 71 -6.53 -12.84 0.13
CA HIS A 71 -7.61 -12.18 0.86
C HIS A 71 -8.16 -10.99 0.06
N HIS A 72 -7.28 -10.11 -0.43
CA HIS A 72 -7.71 -8.94 -1.18
C HIS A 72 -8.24 -9.28 -2.57
N ALA A 73 -7.68 -10.31 -3.20
CA ALA A 73 -8.15 -10.75 -4.51
C ALA A 73 -9.57 -11.32 -4.47
N GLU A 74 -9.93 -11.95 -3.35
CA GLU A 74 -11.24 -12.59 -3.18
C GLU A 74 -12.32 -11.65 -2.67
N LEU A 75 -11.94 -10.49 -2.14
CA LEU A 75 -12.92 -9.54 -1.65
C LEU A 75 -13.70 -8.91 -2.80
N GLU A 76 -15.03 -9.00 -2.71
CA GLU A 76 -15.89 -8.29 -3.63
C GLU A 76 -15.99 -6.83 -3.22
N ARG A 77 -15.81 -5.97 -4.18
CA ARG A 77 -15.91 -4.52 -3.98
C ARG A 77 -16.65 -3.88 -5.12
N PRO A 78 -17.38 -2.77 -4.86
CA PRO A 78 -17.93 -2.00 -5.96
C PRO A 78 -16.79 -1.41 -6.81
N ALA A 79 -17.12 -0.85 -7.95
CA ALA A 79 -16.11 -0.20 -8.79
C ALA A 79 -15.42 0.93 -8.02
N PRO A 80 -14.14 1.22 -8.29
CA PRO A 80 -13.30 0.53 -9.28
C PRO A 80 -12.84 -0.84 -8.81
N ALA A 81 -12.55 -1.71 -9.77
CA ALA A 81 -11.97 -3.01 -9.45
C ALA A 81 -10.59 -2.85 -8.82
N VAL A 82 -10.29 -3.72 -7.88
CA VAL A 82 -8.98 -3.72 -7.23
C VAL A 82 -8.16 -4.85 -7.83
N GLN A 83 -7.03 -4.49 -8.46
CA GLN A 83 -6.12 -5.46 -9.04
C GLN A 83 -5.05 -5.82 -8.01
N VAL A 84 -4.84 -7.10 -7.77
CA VAL A 84 -3.89 -7.58 -6.77
C VAL A 84 -2.75 -8.32 -7.43
N LEU A 85 -1.52 -7.90 -7.11
CA LEU A 85 -0.31 -8.58 -7.53
C LEU A 85 0.39 -9.16 -6.30
N ASN A 86 0.53 -10.49 -6.27
CA ASN A 86 1.28 -11.18 -5.23
C ASN A 86 2.75 -11.17 -5.61
N ALA A 87 3.47 -10.17 -5.15
CA ALA A 87 4.87 -9.96 -5.55
C ALA A 87 5.63 -9.19 -4.49
N ASP A 88 6.95 -9.27 -4.57
CA ASP A 88 7.82 -8.47 -3.73
C ASP A 88 8.07 -7.12 -4.40
N ALA A 89 7.72 -6.05 -3.72
CA ALA A 89 7.91 -4.71 -4.25
C ALA A 89 9.37 -4.37 -4.52
N LEU A 90 10.31 -4.99 -3.80
CA LEU A 90 11.75 -4.81 -4.06
C LEU A 90 12.18 -5.40 -5.40
N ALA A 91 11.42 -6.36 -5.93
CA ALA A 91 11.70 -6.98 -7.23
C ALA A 91 10.77 -6.47 -8.34
N PHE A 92 9.89 -5.54 -8.03
CA PHE A 92 8.92 -5.05 -9.00
C PHE A 92 9.62 -4.15 -10.03
N PRO A 93 9.27 -4.28 -11.32
CA PRO A 93 9.86 -3.42 -12.37
C PRO A 93 9.18 -2.05 -12.38
N TRP A 94 9.64 -1.15 -11.52
CA TRP A 94 9.04 0.17 -11.37
C TRP A 94 9.04 0.99 -12.66
N GLU A 95 10.02 0.76 -13.52
CA GLU A 95 10.10 1.42 -14.82
C GLU A 95 8.93 1.09 -15.75
N SER A 96 8.25 -0.02 -15.48
CA SER A 96 7.14 -0.46 -16.32
C SER A 96 5.81 0.23 -16.02
N LEU A 97 5.74 1.00 -14.94
CA LEU A 97 4.53 1.77 -14.62
C LEU A 97 4.45 3.00 -15.52
N GLU A 98 3.70 2.88 -16.60
CA GLU A 98 3.51 3.97 -17.53
C GLU A 98 2.36 4.88 -17.12
N GLY A 99 2.54 6.17 -17.37
CA GLY A 99 1.55 7.18 -17.04
C GLY A 99 1.59 7.57 -15.57
N PRO A 100 0.77 8.55 -15.18
CA PRO A 100 0.85 9.10 -13.82
C PRO A 100 0.32 8.12 -12.77
N TRP A 101 1.09 7.94 -11.69
CA TRP A 101 0.72 7.08 -10.57
C TRP A 101 0.92 7.79 -9.25
N LYS A 102 0.01 7.51 -8.31
CA LYS A 102 0.18 7.83 -6.89
C LYS A 102 0.42 6.54 -6.14
N ILE A 103 1.44 6.53 -5.27
CA ILE A 103 1.87 5.33 -4.58
C ILE A 103 1.84 5.57 -3.09
N ILE A 104 1.28 4.62 -2.35
CA ILE A 104 1.26 4.63 -0.89
C ILE A 104 1.76 3.30 -0.37
N SER A 105 2.56 3.35 0.69
CA SER A 105 3.16 2.15 1.23
C SER A 105 3.31 2.23 2.73
N ASN A 106 2.94 1.13 3.40
CA ASN A 106 3.25 0.91 4.80
C ASN A 106 4.42 -0.08 4.86
N LEU A 107 5.62 0.43 5.08
CA LEU A 107 6.84 -0.35 4.92
C LEU A 107 7.37 -0.88 6.25
N PRO A 108 7.79 -2.16 6.29
CA PRO A 108 8.61 -2.61 7.40
C PRO A 108 9.91 -1.79 7.45
N TYR A 109 10.38 -1.53 8.66
CA TYR A 109 11.56 -0.73 8.90
C TYR A 109 12.77 -1.16 8.05
N ASN A 110 13.00 -2.47 7.92
CA ASN A 110 14.20 -2.99 7.28
C ASN A 110 14.20 -2.90 5.75
N VAL A 111 13.07 -2.65 5.11
CA VAL A 111 13.00 -2.53 3.65
C VAL A 111 12.59 -1.13 3.18
N GLY A 112 12.31 -0.23 4.13
CA GLY A 112 11.76 1.08 3.83
C GLY A 112 12.63 1.92 2.92
N SER A 113 13.89 2.17 3.30
CA SER A 113 14.77 3.05 2.54
C SER A 113 15.10 2.55 1.14
N PRO A 114 15.48 1.27 0.94
CA PRO A 114 15.74 0.77 -0.41
C PRO A 114 14.52 0.86 -1.31
N LEU A 115 13.35 0.52 -0.79
CA LEU A 115 12.12 0.54 -1.58
C LEU A 115 11.71 1.97 -1.93
N MET A 116 11.80 2.88 -0.99
CA MET A 116 11.52 4.30 -1.24
C MET A 116 12.41 4.85 -2.35
N TRP A 117 13.70 4.53 -2.30
CA TRP A 117 14.66 4.95 -3.32
C TRP A 117 14.27 4.39 -4.69
N ASP A 118 13.95 3.10 -4.76
CA ASP A 118 13.55 2.46 -6.02
C ASP A 118 12.32 3.13 -6.62
N ILE A 119 11.30 3.34 -5.82
CA ILE A 119 10.05 3.95 -6.29
C ILE A 119 10.30 5.36 -6.82
N VAL A 120 11.01 6.17 -6.05
CA VAL A 120 11.20 7.58 -6.40
C VAL A 120 12.13 7.73 -7.60
N SER A 121 13.17 6.90 -7.69
CA SER A 121 14.17 7.04 -8.76
C SER A 121 13.79 6.34 -10.06
N ARG A 122 12.96 5.30 -10.00
CA ARG A 122 12.71 4.43 -11.15
C ARG A 122 11.31 4.56 -11.75
N THR A 123 10.34 5.05 -11.00
CA THR A 123 8.97 5.19 -11.52
C THR A 123 8.90 6.42 -12.42
N PRO A 124 8.59 6.25 -13.72
CA PRO A 124 8.73 7.35 -14.69
C PRO A 124 7.82 8.56 -14.41
N ASP A 125 6.61 8.31 -13.99
CA ASP A 125 5.60 9.36 -13.88
C ASP A 125 4.94 9.34 -12.51
N LEU A 126 5.79 9.33 -11.49
CA LEU A 126 5.31 9.35 -10.11
C LEU A 126 4.85 10.76 -9.76
N THR A 127 3.55 10.92 -9.52
CA THR A 127 3.00 12.24 -9.21
C THR A 127 2.95 12.52 -7.72
N ARG A 128 2.81 11.47 -6.90
CA ARG A 128 2.81 11.61 -5.45
C ARG A 128 3.10 10.27 -4.80
N ALA A 129 3.87 10.29 -3.73
CA ALA A 129 4.16 9.09 -2.97
C ALA A 129 4.03 9.40 -1.47
N VAL A 130 3.40 8.50 -0.74
CA VAL A 130 3.28 8.58 0.71
C VAL A 130 3.87 7.31 1.30
N PHE A 131 4.88 7.46 2.11
CA PHE A 131 5.55 6.33 2.73
C PHE A 131 5.38 6.40 4.24
N MET A 132 4.87 5.31 4.81
CA MET A 132 4.82 5.13 6.24
C MET A 132 5.94 4.18 6.62
N VAL A 133 6.88 4.67 7.42
CA VAL A 133 8.03 3.87 7.82
C VAL A 133 7.95 3.64 9.32
N GLN A 134 7.97 2.37 9.71
CA GLN A 134 7.95 2.03 11.12
C GLN A 134 9.27 2.43 11.77
N LYS A 135 9.18 3.18 12.88
CA LYS A 135 10.36 3.55 13.63
C LYS A 135 10.94 2.34 14.35
N ASP A 136 12.26 2.17 14.25
CA ASP A 136 12.94 1.12 14.99
C ASP A 136 12.86 1.41 16.49
N ARG A 137 12.39 0.45 17.27
CA ARG A 137 12.28 0.59 18.72
C ARG A 137 13.62 0.77 19.40
N LYS A 138 14.71 0.33 18.77
CA LYS A 138 16.06 0.44 19.32
C LYS A 138 16.69 1.79 19.06
N SER A 139 16.17 2.56 18.14
CA SER A 139 16.67 3.90 17.89
C SER A 139 16.01 4.85 18.87
N VAL A 140 16.71 5.16 19.91
CA VAL A 140 16.27 6.18 20.86
C VAL A 140 16.80 7.51 20.34
N VAL A 141 15.93 8.25 19.78
CA VAL A 141 16.28 9.59 19.31
C VAL A 141 15.31 10.59 19.91
#